data_4aeba511dad6662c2593874b5e0e6f1d
#
_entry.id   4aeba511dad6662c2593874b5e0e6f1d
#
_cell.length_a   1.000
_cell.length_b   1.000
_cell.length_c   1.000
_cell.angle_alpha   90.00
_cell.angle_beta   90.00
_cell.angle_gamma   90.00
#
_symmetry.space_group_name_H-M   'P 1'
#
loop_
_entity.id
_entity.type
_entity.pdbx_description
1 polymer ?
#
loop_
_entity_poly.entity_id
_entity_poly.type
_entity_poly.pdbx_seq_one_letter_code
_entity_poly.pdbx_strand_id
1 'polypeptide(L)'
;MRLNQRHLPGMGWGVVVMLAMAFPVMVVRADQTTSTANLASDASAGWLKDAELNDWSGVAAAMKRNSFDANQSQPDGMTAVLWAAYHDQPQWIERLHAAGADLDVSTQYLVSPLSLASEFGNMESAQMLVRLGANVNSKRLGKETPLMLAARQGNAEIVQSLIEAGVDLDEKETRGQTALMWAAAAGNSGAVDVLLKAGCDVDHALSASGLTAWMFAARHGRTDVIRRLLEHGVDVNSVVKVKRGGGRNPRDGMSALMFAVESGHLELAVDLVRRGADPNDQRSGYGPLHAISWVRKTERGDNPEGDPAPRITGGLHSLAFVRQMVELGADVNLRLKKGSSRGQRLNPRGGTPFFLAARGADIELMQLLLELGADPNLANDDDTTPLMAAAGVGVIAVGEEPGTPEEVDLALEMLVSLGNDPNAVDRNRETAMHGAALRNFPTAVRKLAELGAVSDSWNHKNKRGWTPFDIARGKRPGSVKPSPPTVEALKEASSF
;
A
#
# COMPACT_ATOMS: atom_id res chain seq x y z
N MET A 1 9.83 15.50 -31.68
CA MET A 1 10.60 14.54 -30.90
C MET A 1 9.65 13.90 -29.89
N ARG A 2 9.16 12.70 -30.16
CA ARG A 2 8.26 11.95 -29.28
C ARG A 2 9.10 11.11 -28.34
N LEU A 3 9.06 11.43 -27.03
CA LEU A 3 9.68 10.61 -25.98
C LEU A 3 8.78 9.38 -25.72
N ASN A 4 9.30 8.22 -26.08
CA ASN A 4 8.75 6.90 -25.76
C ASN A 4 8.80 6.70 -24.25
N GLN A 5 7.63 6.66 -23.61
CA GLN A 5 7.48 6.11 -22.26
C GLN A 5 7.61 4.59 -22.34
N ARG A 6 8.75 4.05 -22.03
CA ARG A 6 8.94 2.61 -21.81
C ARG A 6 8.48 2.25 -20.39
N HIS A 7 7.62 1.25 -20.34
CA HIS A 7 7.09 0.58 -19.16
C HIS A 7 8.19 0.19 -18.18
N LEU A 8 8.04 0.62 -16.93
CA LEU A 8 8.71 0.06 -15.76
C LEU A 8 7.75 -0.96 -15.11
N PRO A 9 8.04 -2.25 -15.11
CA PRO A 9 7.38 -3.22 -14.27
C PRO A 9 8.16 -3.36 -12.95
N GLY A 10 7.47 -3.27 -11.84
CA GLY A 10 7.97 -3.69 -10.54
C GLY A 10 8.36 -2.56 -9.59
N MET A 11 7.45 -1.61 -9.33
CA MET A 11 7.52 -0.89 -8.06
C MET A 11 6.61 -1.62 -7.09
N GLY A 12 7.24 -2.19 -6.07
CA GLY A 12 6.60 -2.73 -4.90
C GLY A 12 5.57 -1.75 -4.35
N TRP A 13 4.55 -2.28 -3.69
CA TRP A 13 3.45 -1.55 -3.06
C TRP A 13 3.92 -0.72 -1.86
N GLY A 14 5.08 -0.07 -2.02
CA GLY A 14 5.58 0.94 -1.12
C GLY A 14 4.63 2.14 -1.12
N VAL A 15 3.89 2.26 -0.02
CA VAL A 15 3.39 3.52 0.52
C VAL A 15 2.86 4.47 -0.56
N VAL A 16 1.63 4.22 -1.07
CA VAL A 16 0.76 5.35 -1.24
C VAL A 16 0.43 5.79 0.20
N VAL A 17 1.41 6.44 0.82
CA VAL A 17 1.09 7.47 1.78
C VAL A 17 -0.05 8.22 1.08
N MET A 18 -1.28 8.18 1.65
CA MET A 18 -2.03 9.39 1.65
C MET A 18 -1.00 10.40 2.23
N LEU A 19 -0.26 11.05 1.34
CA LEU A 19 0.09 12.39 1.63
C LEU A 19 -1.29 12.99 1.88
N ALA A 20 -1.70 13.01 3.16
CA ALA A 20 -2.34 14.17 3.66
C ALA A 20 -1.40 15.25 3.11
N MET A 21 -1.77 15.83 1.98
CA MET A 21 -1.47 17.21 1.80
C MET A 21 -2.24 17.87 2.94
N ALA A 22 -1.67 17.79 4.17
CA ALA A 22 -1.62 18.97 4.94
C ALA A 22 -0.98 19.94 3.94
N PHE A 23 -1.81 20.64 3.19
CA PHE A 23 -1.38 21.93 2.75
C PHE A 23 -1.00 22.61 4.07
N PRO A 24 0.31 22.82 4.34
CA PRO A 24 0.58 23.83 5.32
C PRO A 24 -0.26 24.99 4.79
N VAL A 25 -1.08 25.57 5.61
CA VAL A 25 -1.40 26.98 5.44
C VAL A 25 -0.03 27.59 5.30
N MET A 26 0.38 27.80 4.05
CA MET A 26 1.62 28.46 3.74
C MET A 26 1.35 29.87 4.24
N VAL A 27 1.72 30.12 5.51
CA VAL A 27 2.01 31.46 5.97
C VAL A 27 3.17 31.86 5.10
N VAL A 28 2.86 32.39 3.93
CA VAL A 28 3.82 33.14 3.13
C VAL A 28 4.20 34.30 4.00
N ARG A 29 5.33 34.19 4.69
CA ARG A 29 6.02 35.36 5.19
C ARG A 29 6.29 36.25 3.98
N ALA A 30 5.42 37.23 3.79
CA ALA A 30 5.66 38.31 2.85
C ALA A 30 6.95 38.96 3.24
N ASP A 31 7.97 38.80 2.40
CA ASP A 31 9.22 39.55 2.47
C ASP A 31 8.86 41.04 2.33
N GLN A 32 9.23 41.79 3.34
CA GLN A 32 9.01 43.26 3.38
C GLN A 32 9.95 43.93 2.40
N THR A 33 9.59 44.01 1.14
CA THR A 33 10.03 45.08 0.24
C THR A 33 9.08 45.15 -0.96
N THR A 34 8.13 46.08 -0.95
CA THR A 34 7.91 47.03 -2.05
C THR A 34 6.58 47.79 -1.91
N SER A 35 6.69 49.07 -2.12
CA SER A 35 5.71 50.01 -2.67
C SER A 35 4.64 50.63 -1.76
N THR A 36 4.90 51.84 -1.40
CA THR A 36 4.08 52.84 -0.69
C THR A 36 2.84 53.33 -1.45
N ALA A 37 2.19 52.53 -2.27
CA ALA A 37 1.09 52.96 -3.13
C ALA A 37 -0.30 52.41 -2.75
N ASN A 38 -0.47 51.63 -1.65
CA ASN A 38 -1.78 51.08 -1.26
C ASN A 38 -2.13 51.21 0.22
N LEU A 39 -1.63 52.26 0.91
CA LEU A 39 -1.88 52.45 2.34
C LEU A 39 -3.30 52.92 2.70
N ALA A 40 -4.18 53.21 1.73
CA ALA A 40 -5.55 53.66 2.00
C ALA A 40 -6.58 52.53 2.03
N SER A 41 -6.31 51.35 1.49
CA SER A 41 -7.23 50.15 1.56
C SER A 41 -6.93 49.26 2.78
N ASP A 42 -5.75 49.38 3.39
CA ASP A 42 -5.31 48.49 4.49
C ASP A 42 -5.94 48.86 5.87
N ALA A 43 -6.31 50.11 6.08
CA ALA A 43 -6.90 50.52 7.37
C ALA A 43 -8.33 50.06 7.58
N SER A 44 -9.08 49.68 6.54
CA SER A 44 -10.47 49.20 6.63
C SER A 44 -10.58 47.69 6.96
N ALA A 45 -9.56 46.89 6.69
CA ALA A 45 -9.54 45.44 6.86
C ALA A 45 -8.67 44.96 8.05
N GLY A 46 -8.14 45.83 8.88
CA GLY A 46 -7.29 45.46 10.02
C GLY A 46 -7.97 44.47 11.00
N TRP A 47 -9.27 44.57 11.17
CA TRP A 47 -10.04 43.69 12.02
C TRP A 47 -10.12 42.23 11.50
N LEU A 48 -9.94 41.99 10.19
CA LEU A 48 -9.81 40.62 9.65
C LEU A 48 -8.50 39.98 10.09
N LYS A 49 -7.43 40.79 10.22
CA LYS A 49 -6.17 40.31 10.77
C LYS A 49 -6.28 39.95 12.24
N ASP A 50 -7.11 40.68 13.00
CA ASP A 50 -7.40 40.35 14.40
C ASP A 50 -8.16 39.01 14.46
N ALA A 51 -9.15 38.76 13.58
CA ALA A 51 -9.84 37.47 13.47
C ALA A 51 -8.87 36.31 13.13
N GLU A 52 -7.93 36.52 12.21
CA GLU A 52 -6.88 35.56 11.86
C GLU A 52 -6.01 35.20 13.06
N LEU A 53 -5.71 36.18 13.91
CA LEU A 53 -4.92 36.00 15.14
C LEU A 53 -5.75 35.52 16.35
N ASN A 54 -7.01 35.20 16.13
CA ASN A 54 -7.99 34.82 17.17
C ASN A 54 -8.24 35.94 18.22
N ASP A 55 -7.99 37.21 17.85
CA ASP A 55 -8.32 38.39 18.66
C ASP A 55 -9.66 38.98 18.19
N TRP A 56 -10.72 38.65 18.89
CA TRP A 56 -12.07 39.06 18.53
C TRP A 56 -12.45 40.45 19.05
N SER A 57 -11.57 41.14 19.79
CA SER A 57 -11.83 42.47 20.29
C SER A 57 -11.90 43.52 19.16
N GLY A 58 -11.00 43.40 18.16
CA GLY A 58 -11.01 44.24 16.97
C GLY A 58 -12.23 44.00 16.08
N VAL A 59 -12.64 42.74 15.93
CA VAL A 59 -13.90 42.38 15.25
C VAL A 59 -15.12 42.99 15.95
N ALA A 60 -15.20 42.89 17.29
CA ALA A 60 -16.30 43.49 18.09
C ALA A 60 -16.34 45.02 17.94
N ALA A 61 -15.17 45.69 17.85
CA ALA A 61 -15.09 47.13 17.63
C ALA A 61 -15.53 47.48 16.19
N ALA A 62 -15.13 46.70 15.20
CA ALA A 62 -15.53 46.89 13.79
C ALA A 62 -17.04 46.75 13.59
N MET A 63 -17.68 45.75 14.21
CA MET A 63 -19.12 45.52 14.14
C MET A 63 -19.97 46.71 14.64
N LYS A 64 -19.43 47.62 15.45
CA LYS A 64 -20.13 48.83 15.91
C LYS A 64 -20.10 49.95 14.85
N ARG A 65 -19.36 49.83 13.77
CA ARG A 65 -19.25 50.83 12.72
C ARG A 65 -20.36 50.68 11.69
N ASN A 66 -20.91 51.81 11.21
CA ASN A 66 -21.94 51.77 10.15
C ASN A 66 -21.40 51.20 8.81
N SER A 67 -20.08 51.15 8.63
CA SER A 67 -19.40 50.63 7.43
C SER A 67 -18.94 49.20 7.60
N PHE A 68 -19.38 48.47 8.63
CA PHE A 68 -19.02 47.08 8.82
C PHE A 68 -19.68 46.20 7.73
N ASP A 69 -18.84 45.44 7.02
CA ASP A 69 -19.29 44.41 6.09
C ASP A 69 -18.85 43.03 6.60
N ALA A 70 -19.80 42.22 7.07
CA ALA A 70 -19.55 40.89 7.60
C ALA A 70 -18.94 39.92 6.57
N ASN A 71 -19.10 40.21 5.28
CA ASN A 71 -18.61 39.40 4.16
C ASN A 71 -17.31 39.93 3.56
N GLN A 72 -16.71 40.98 4.16
CA GLN A 72 -15.38 41.42 3.72
C GLN A 72 -14.38 40.28 3.81
N SER A 73 -13.55 40.13 2.76
CA SER A 73 -12.56 39.05 2.67
C SER A 73 -11.13 39.56 2.53
N GLN A 74 -10.20 38.74 2.97
CA GLN A 74 -8.77 38.89 2.66
C GLN A 74 -8.49 38.49 1.18
N PRO A 75 -7.29 38.80 0.62
CA PRO A 75 -6.97 38.47 -0.76
C PRO A 75 -7.06 36.97 -1.12
N ASP A 76 -6.93 36.10 -0.14
CA ASP A 76 -7.06 34.63 -0.29
C ASP A 76 -8.51 34.14 -0.20
N GLY A 77 -9.44 35.05 0.05
CA GLY A 77 -10.87 34.77 0.23
C GLY A 77 -11.28 34.45 1.66
N MET A 78 -10.38 34.53 2.64
CA MET A 78 -10.72 34.32 4.05
C MET A 78 -11.58 35.46 4.60
N THR A 79 -12.68 35.13 5.25
CA THR A 79 -13.60 36.03 5.93
C THR A 79 -13.59 35.80 7.44
N ALA A 80 -14.21 36.68 8.21
CA ALA A 80 -14.28 36.50 9.65
C ALA A 80 -15.00 35.20 10.05
N VAL A 81 -16.03 34.78 9.33
CA VAL A 81 -16.73 33.53 9.66
C VAL A 81 -15.88 32.30 9.34
N LEU A 82 -15.04 32.33 8.32
CA LEU A 82 -14.05 31.29 8.04
C LEU A 82 -13.02 31.18 9.18
N TRP A 83 -12.51 32.33 9.66
CA TRP A 83 -11.60 32.37 10.82
C TRP A 83 -12.28 31.90 12.10
N ALA A 84 -13.56 32.27 12.33
CA ALA A 84 -14.32 31.78 13.47
C ALA A 84 -14.50 30.26 13.44
N ALA A 85 -14.76 29.69 12.26
CA ALA A 85 -14.84 28.24 12.08
C ALA A 85 -13.48 27.53 12.28
N TYR A 86 -12.39 28.16 11.84
CA TYR A 86 -11.03 27.64 12.00
C TYR A 86 -10.57 27.63 13.47
N HIS A 87 -10.89 28.68 14.23
CA HIS A 87 -10.49 28.85 15.63
C HIS A 87 -11.48 28.27 16.64
N ASP A 88 -12.49 27.54 16.18
CA ASP A 88 -13.58 26.98 17.01
C ASP A 88 -14.26 28.06 17.89
N GLN A 89 -14.78 29.10 17.24
CA GLN A 89 -15.42 30.23 17.88
C GLN A 89 -16.94 30.29 17.56
N PRO A 90 -17.77 29.35 18.06
CA PRO A 90 -19.18 29.26 17.68
C PRO A 90 -19.97 30.53 18.01
N GLN A 91 -19.65 31.21 19.12
CA GLN A 91 -20.30 32.48 19.50
C GLN A 91 -20.01 33.62 18.48
N TRP A 92 -18.86 33.57 17.78
CA TRP A 92 -18.57 34.54 16.76
C TRP A 92 -19.21 34.19 15.43
N ILE A 93 -19.37 32.91 15.13
CA ILE A 93 -20.17 32.46 13.98
C ILE A 93 -21.60 32.98 14.12
N GLU A 94 -22.24 32.82 15.29
CA GLU A 94 -23.61 33.29 15.55
C GLU A 94 -23.69 34.81 15.42
N ARG A 95 -22.77 35.56 16.03
CA ARG A 95 -22.76 37.04 15.97
C ARG A 95 -22.53 37.55 14.55
N LEU A 96 -21.61 36.97 13.79
CA LEU A 96 -21.34 37.36 12.44
C LEU A 96 -22.50 37.04 11.50
N HIS A 97 -23.15 35.88 11.68
CA HIS A 97 -24.38 35.54 10.99
C HIS A 97 -25.53 36.55 11.29
N ALA A 98 -25.73 36.91 12.56
CA ALA A 98 -26.68 37.94 12.92
C ALA A 98 -26.36 39.32 12.32
N ALA A 99 -25.11 39.60 11.99
CA ALA A 99 -24.66 40.80 11.29
C ALA A 99 -24.68 40.68 9.76
N GLY A 100 -25.21 39.56 9.21
CA GLY A 100 -25.37 39.34 7.78
C GLY A 100 -24.22 38.60 7.10
N ALA A 101 -23.36 37.90 7.86
CA ALA A 101 -22.33 37.03 7.25
C ALA A 101 -22.98 35.85 6.52
N ASP A 102 -22.51 35.60 5.30
CA ASP A 102 -22.82 34.43 4.51
C ASP A 102 -22.08 33.21 5.09
N LEU A 103 -22.84 32.20 5.54
CA LEU A 103 -22.26 30.96 6.08
C LEU A 103 -21.76 30.00 5.00
N ASP A 104 -22.12 30.25 3.73
CA ASP A 104 -21.71 29.45 2.57
C ASP A 104 -20.60 30.12 1.75
N VAL A 105 -20.06 31.23 2.27
CA VAL A 105 -18.88 31.87 1.67
C VAL A 105 -17.76 30.85 1.52
N SER A 106 -17.00 30.98 0.43
CA SER A 106 -15.88 30.06 0.19
C SER A 106 -14.65 30.81 -0.33
N THR A 107 -13.48 30.28 0.01
CA THR A 107 -12.21 30.71 -0.55
C THR A 107 -12.11 30.36 -2.03
N GLN A 108 -11.04 30.82 -2.71
CA GLN A 108 -10.72 30.42 -4.10
C GLN A 108 -10.57 28.90 -4.28
N TYR A 109 -10.34 28.14 -3.21
CA TYR A 109 -10.26 26.67 -3.20
C TYR A 109 -11.58 26.00 -2.82
N LEU A 110 -12.67 26.74 -2.80
CA LEU A 110 -14.01 26.31 -2.40
C LEU A 110 -14.04 25.76 -0.96
N VAL A 111 -13.22 26.33 -0.07
CA VAL A 111 -13.22 25.98 1.34
C VAL A 111 -14.30 26.82 2.05
N SER A 112 -15.33 26.16 2.54
CA SER A 112 -16.42 26.78 3.31
C SER A 112 -16.16 26.73 4.82
N PRO A 113 -16.84 27.55 5.65
CA PRO A 113 -16.73 27.51 7.12
C PRO A 113 -17.03 26.12 7.68
N LEU A 114 -18.08 25.44 7.19
CA LEU A 114 -18.42 24.10 7.63
C LEU A 114 -17.36 23.05 7.23
N SER A 115 -16.75 23.21 6.05
CA SER A 115 -15.67 22.34 5.62
C SER A 115 -14.41 22.52 6.48
N LEU A 116 -14.09 23.75 6.92
CA LEU A 116 -12.99 24.01 7.86
C LEU A 116 -13.27 23.39 9.23
N ALA A 117 -14.42 23.69 9.82
CA ALA A 117 -14.78 23.14 11.12
C ALA A 117 -14.74 21.59 11.11
N SER A 118 -15.23 20.97 10.02
CA SER A 118 -15.21 19.50 9.86
C SER A 118 -13.79 18.94 9.71
N GLU A 119 -12.89 19.63 8.97
CA GLU A 119 -11.51 19.20 8.78
C GLU A 119 -10.67 19.26 10.04
N PHE A 120 -10.87 20.31 10.86
CA PHE A 120 -10.12 20.50 12.10
C PHE A 120 -10.77 19.83 13.31
N GLY A 121 -11.98 19.26 13.15
CA GLY A 121 -12.71 18.61 14.24
C GLY A 121 -13.32 19.61 15.24
N ASN A 122 -13.55 20.84 14.80
CA ASN A 122 -14.11 21.94 15.60
C ASN A 122 -15.61 21.73 15.80
N MET A 123 -15.93 20.92 16.78
CA MET A 123 -17.28 20.37 16.99
C MET A 123 -18.31 21.47 17.24
N GLU A 124 -18.03 22.39 18.15
CA GLU A 124 -19.00 23.43 18.53
C GLU A 124 -19.30 24.38 17.36
N SER A 125 -18.27 24.72 16.58
CA SER A 125 -18.41 25.55 15.38
C SER A 125 -19.15 24.83 14.26
N ALA A 126 -18.86 23.53 14.04
CA ALA A 126 -19.58 22.74 13.04
C ALA A 126 -21.07 22.62 13.38
N GLN A 127 -21.40 22.30 14.63
CA GLN A 127 -22.78 22.21 15.08
C GLN A 127 -23.49 23.58 15.02
N MET A 128 -22.80 24.67 15.31
CA MET A 128 -23.37 26.02 15.20
C MET A 128 -23.68 26.32 13.73
N LEU A 129 -22.76 26.07 12.82
CA LEU A 129 -22.96 26.27 11.37
C LEU A 129 -24.14 25.46 10.85
N VAL A 130 -24.21 24.17 11.20
CA VAL A 130 -25.36 23.31 10.83
C VAL A 130 -26.68 23.86 11.37
N ARG A 131 -26.76 24.27 12.65
CA ARG A 131 -27.95 24.86 13.24
C ARG A 131 -28.40 26.15 12.57
N LEU A 132 -27.45 26.97 12.11
CA LEU A 132 -27.74 28.22 11.42
C LEU A 132 -28.06 28.04 9.94
N GLY A 133 -28.02 26.79 9.41
CA GLY A 133 -28.45 26.45 8.07
C GLY A 133 -27.35 26.51 7.01
N ALA A 134 -26.08 26.43 7.40
CA ALA A 134 -24.98 26.29 6.44
C ALA A 134 -25.17 25.08 5.54
N ASN A 135 -24.73 25.17 4.28
CA ASN A 135 -24.85 24.11 3.28
C ASN A 135 -23.99 22.88 3.65
N VAL A 136 -24.63 21.82 4.17
CA VAL A 136 -23.99 20.57 4.58
C VAL A 136 -23.41 19.76 3.39
N ASN A 137 -23.85 20.06 2.16
CA ASN A 137 -23.40 19.42 0.92
C ASN A 137 -22.41 20.29 0.11
N SER A 138 -21.82 21.31 0.75
CA SER A 138 -20.76 22.11 0.11
C SER A 138 -19.59 21.23 -0.32
N LYS A 139 -18.91 21.59 -1.42
CA LYS A 139 -17.82 20.77 -2.00
C LYS A 139 -16.59 21.63 -2.22
N ARG A 140 -15.43 21.12 -1.85
CA ARG A 140 -14.12 21.67 -2.22
C ARG A 140 -13.78 21.37 -3.69
N LEU A 141 -12.65 21.89 -4.19
CA LEU A 141 -12.19 21.65 -5.57
C LEU A 141 -12.08 20.16 -5.93
N GLY A 142 -11.65 19.33 -4.99
CA GLY A 142 -11.58 17.87 -5.14
C GLY A 142 -12.91 17.16 -4.93
N LYS A 143 -14.01 17.90 -4.76
CA LYS A 143 -15.36 17.42 -4.40
C LYS A 143 -15.44 16.81 -2.99
N GLU A 144 -14.46 17.06 -2.13
CA GLU A 144 -14.54 16.64 -0.73
C GLU A 144 -15.67 17.40 -0.03
N THR A 145 -16.52 16.67 0.70
CA THR A 145 -17.63 17.20 1.47
C THR A 145 -17.27 17.38 2.96
N PRO A 146 -17.98 18.20 3.73
CA PRO A 146 -17.81 18.27 5.18
C PRO A 146 -17.90 16.90 5.86
N LEU A 147 -18.81 16.02 5.39
CA LEU A 147 -18.95 14.65 5.90
C LEU A 147 -17.66 13.82 5.72
N MET A 148 -17.04 13.88 4.54
CA MET A 148 -15.77 13.18 4.28
C MET A 148 -14.65 13.69 5.19
N LEU A 149 -14.57 15.01 5.38
CA LEU A 149 -13.56 15.64 6.22
C LEU A 149 -13.74 15.24 7.70
N ALA A 150 -14.97 15.32 8.23
CA ALA A 150 -15.29 14.89 9.59
C ALA A 150 -15.05 13.39 9.80
N ALA A 151 -15.41 12.57 8.83
CA ALA A 151 -15.20 11.12 8.85
C ALA A 151 -13.71 10.75 8.89
N ARG A 152 -12.87 11.45 8.08
CA ARG A 152 -11.41 11.29 8.10
C ARG A 152 -10.80 11.74 9.42
N GLN A 153 -11.30 12.84 10.00
CA GLN A 153 -10.82 13.36 11.28
C GLN A 153 -11.22 12.46 12.45
N GLY A 154 -12.34 11.74 12.33
CA GLY A 154 -12.84 10.82 13.35
C GLY A 154 -13.80 11.43 14.34
N ASN A 155 -14.31 12.62 14.08
CA ASN A 155 -15.29 13.27 14.95
C ASN A 155 -16.70 12.72 14.66
N ALA A 156 -17.09 11.72 15.44
CA ALA A 156 -18.38 11.05 15.30
C ALA A 156 -19.58 11.98 15.56
N GLU A 157 -19.42 12.98 16.44
CA GLU A 157 -20.46 13.95 16.78
C GLU A 157 -20.71 14.92 15.60
N ILE A 158 -19.67 15.36 14.89
CA ILE A 158 -19.83 16.17 13.67
C ILE A 158 -20.48 15.32 12.57
N VAL A 159 -20.02 14.06 12.38
CA VAL A 159 -20.63 13.13 11.43
C VAL A 159 -22.12 12.96 11.73
N GLN A 160 -22.49 12.74 12.99
CA GLN A 160 -23.88 12.59 13.40
C GLN A 160 -24.70 13.87 13.11
N SER A 161 -24.18 15.04 13.45
CA SER A 161 -24.87 16.32 13.21
C SER A 161 -25.12 16.58 11.73
N LEU A 162 -24.14 16.24 10.85
CA LEU A 162 -24.29 16.36 9.41
C LEU A 162 -25.35 15.39 8.85
N ILE A 163 -25.41 14.16 9.38
CA ILE A 163 -26.43 13.16 9.00
C ILE A 163 -27.82 13.62 9.39
N GLU A 164 -28.00 14.14 10.61
CA GLU A 164 -29.28 14.70 11.08
C GLU A 164 -29.74 15.90 10.25
N ALA A 165 -28.79 16.65 9.65
CA ALA A 165 -29.08 17.75 8.75
C ALA A 165 -29.36 17.31 7.30
N GLY A 166 -29.37 15.99 7.02
CA GLY A 166 -29.76 15.44 5.71
C GLY A 166 -28.66 15.46 4.66
N VAL A 167 -27.38 15.30 5.07
CA VAL A 167 -26.26 15.19 4.13
C VAL A 167 -26.38 13.94 3.25
N ASP A 168 -25.90 14.01 2.00
CA ASP A 168 -25.73 12.83 1.15
C ASP A 168 -24.57 11.97 1.68
N LEU A 169 -24.90 10.75 2.17
CA LEU A 169 -23.95 9.81 2.76
C LEU A 169 -22.96 9.22 1.73
N ASP A 170 -23.40 9.08 0.49
CA ASP A 170 -22.70 8.34 -0.56
C ASP A 170 -22.14 9.25 -1.64
N GLU A 171 -22.08 10.55 -1.37
CA GLU A 171 -21.38 11.49 -2.25
C GLU A 171 -19.92 11.04 -2.48
N LYS A 172 -19.39 11.36 -3.65
CA LYS A 172 -18.07 10.87 -4.10
C LYS A 172 -17.15 12.04 -4.44
N GLU A 173 -15.95 12.02 -3.87
CA GLU A 173 -14.91 12.93 -4.30
C GLU A 173 -14.34 12.52 -5.69
N THR A 174 -13.41 13.29 -6.24
CA THR A 174 -12.90 13.12 -7.62
C THR A 174 -12.32 11.74 -7.94
N ARG A 175 -11.84 10.99 -6.95
CA ARG A 175 -11.32 9.61 -7.11
C ARG A 175 -12.39 8.56 -6.88
N GLY A 176 -13.61 8.98 -6.54
CA GLY A 176 -14.75 8.11 -6.29
C GLY A 176 -14.84 7.61 -4.85
N GLN A 177 -14.07 8.14 -3.91
CA GLN A 177 -14.13 7.73 -2.51
C GLN A 177 -15.32 8.37 -1.79
N THR A 178 -15.92 7.62 -0.87
CA THR A 178 -17.01 8.06 0.02
C THR A 178 -16.50 8.41 1.42
N ALA A 179 -17.35 9.00 2.26
CA ALA A 179 -17.05 9.29 3.66
C ALA A 179 -16.69 8.01 4.44
N LEU A 180 -17.38 6.89 4.19
CA LEU A 180 -17.08 5.60 4.81
C LEU A 180 -15.66 5.11 4.45
N MET A 181 -15.23 5.27 3.21
CA MET A 181 -13.87 4.91 2.79
C MET A 181 -12.81 5.75 3.48
N TRP A 182 -13.08 7.04 3.67
CA TRP A 182 -12.16 7.95 4.37
C TRP A 182 -12.06 7.60 5.86
N ALA A 183 -13.19 7.36 6.55
CA ALA A 183 -13.22 6.89 7.94
C ALA A 183 -12.47 5.55 8.10
N ALA A 184 -12.73 4.61 7.19
CA ALA A 184 -12.14 3.28 7.23
C ALA A 184 -10.62 3.32 7.03
N ALA A 185 -10.11 4.08 6.07
CA ALA A 185 -8.67 4.25 5.85
C ALA A 185 -7.98 4.93 7.04
N ALA A 186 -8.63 5.94 7.65
CA ALA A 186 -8.12 6.64 8.82
C ALA A 186 -8.12 5.78 10.09
N GLY A 187 -9.03 4.80 10.19
CA GLY A 187 -9.18 3.94 11.36
C GLY A 187 -10.22 4.46 12.38
N ASN A 188 -11.11 5.35 11.96
CA ASN A 188 -12.07 6.04 12.80
C ASN A 188 -13.35 5.21 13.00
N SER A 189 -13.29 4.22 13.89
CA SER A 189 -14.38 3.28 14.15
C SER A 189 -15.67 3.95 14.61
N GLY A 190 -15.59 5.05 15.39
CA GLY A 190 -16.78 5.83 15.81
C GLY A 190 -17.51 6.46 14.62
N ALA A 191 -16.79 7.10 13.69
CA ALA A 191 -17.37 7.65 12.47
C ALA A 191 -17.94 6.55 11.56
N VAL A 192 -17.25 5.40 11.47
CA VAL A 192 -17.73 4.21 10.74
C VAL A 192 -19.06 3.73 11.32
N ASP A 193 -19.16 3.59 12.64
CA ASP A 193 -20.41 3.15 13.31
C ASP A 193 -21.58 4.07 12.99
N VAL A 194 -21.35 5.38 13.05
CA VAL A 194 -22.40 6.38 12.78
C VAL A 194 -22.86 6.29 11.32
N LEU A 195 -21.92 6.22 10.36
CA LEU A 195 -22.22 6.10 8.94
C LEU A 195 -22.98 4.80 8.61
N LEU A 196 -22.55 3.66 9.16
CA LEU A 196 -23.21 2.37 8.96
C LEU A 196 -24.64 2.36 9.51
N LYS A 197 -24.85 2.91 10.72
CA LYS A 197 -26.19 3.04 11.31
C LYS A 197 -27.12 3.95 10.50
N ALA A 198 -26.57 4.94 9.83
CA ALA A 198 -27.31 5.83 8.94
C ALA A 198 -27.66 5.19 7.58
N GLY A 199 -27.10 4.02 7.27
CA GLY A 199 -27.41 3.25 6.04
C GLY A 199 -26.64 3.67 4.82
N CYS A 200 -25.39 4.13 4.96
CA CYS A 200 -24.49 4.38 3.81
C CYS A 200 -24.20 3.10 3.01
N ASP A 201 -23.85 3.26 1.73
CA ASP A 201 -23.48 2.15 0.85
C ASP A 201 -22.13 1.53 1.26
N VAL A 202 -22.18 0.44 2.03
CA VAL A 202 -21.00 -0.30 2.51
C VAL A 202 -20.26 -1.03 1.39
N ASP A 203 -20.97 -1.39 0.32
CA ASP A 203 -20.44 -2.16 -0.82
C ASP A 203 -19.89 -1.29 -1.94
N HIS A 204 -19.95 0.05 -1.77
CA HIS A 204 -19.39 0.95 -2.77
C HIS A 204 -17.92 0.61 -3.06
N ALA A 205 -17.60 0.39 -4.34
CA ALA A 205 -16.27 0.04 -4.81
C ALA A 205 -15.75 1.08 -5.80
N LEU A 206 -14.47 1.40 -5.68
CA LEU A 206 -13.80 2.31 -6.62
C LEU A 206 -13.83 1.73 -8.04
N SER A 207 -14.22 2.52 -9.03
CA SER A 207 -14.47 2.08 -10.40
C SER A 207 -13.25 1.47 -11.10
N ALA A 208 -12.04 1.92 -10.78
CA ALA A 208 -10.79 1.44 -11.39
C ALA A 208 -10.18 0.27 -10.63
N SER A 209 -10.07 0.39 -9.31
CA SER A 209 -9.34 -0.56 -8.45
C SER A 209 -10.23 -1.61 -7.79
N GLY A 210 -11.53 -1.39 -7.73
CA GLY A 210 -12.45 -2.25 -7.01
C GLY A 210 -12.32 -2.20 -5.49
N LEU A 211 -11.56 -1.24 -4.94
CA LEU A 211 -11.39 -1.10 -3.49
C LEU A 211 -12.66 -0.61 -2.82
N THR A 212 -13.05 -1.26 -1.73
CA THR A 212 -14.15 -0.89 -0.82
C THR A 212 -13.58 -0.33 0.49
N ALA A 213 -14.45 0.21 1.35
CA ALA A 213 -14.07 0.64 2.70
C ALA A 213 -13.41 -0.50 3.52
N TRP A 214 -13.90 -1.72 3.37
CA TRP A 214 -13.35 -2.95 3.94
C TRP A 214 -11.89 -3.18 3.55
N MET A 215 -11.56 -3.05 2.25
CA MET A 215 -10.20 -3.23 1.73
C MET A 215 -9.26 -2.11 2.18
N PHE A 216 -9.75 -0.87 2.30
CA PHE A 216 -8.97 0.23 2.87
C PHE A 216 -8.62 -0.04 4.33
N ALA A 217 -9.60 -0.49 5.15
CA ALA A 217 -9.35 -0.83 6.54
C ALA A 217 -8.29 -1.95 6.69
N ALA A 218 -8.42 -3.02 5.91
CA ALA A 218 -7.47 -4.13 5.95
C ALA A 218 -6.05 -3.72 5.54
N ARG A 219 -5.92 -2.95 4.47
CA ARG A 219 -4.65 -2.43 3.96
C ARG A 219 -3.92 -1.53 4.96
N HIS A 220 -4.67 -0.80 5.81
CA HIS A 220 -4.11 0.12 6.79
C HIS A 220 -4.08 -0.47 8.20
N GLY A 221 -4.39 -1.74 8.37
CA GLY A 221 -4.36 -2.43 9.67
C GLY A 221 -5.39 -1.93 10.68
N ARG A 222 -6.56 -1.48 10.22
CA ARG A 222 -7.58 -0.85 11.07
C ARG A 222 -8.50 -1.88 11.72
N THR A 223 -7.98 -2.61 12.70
CA THR A 223 -8.64 -3.76 13.32
C THR A 223 -10.03 -3.41 13.90
N ASP A 224 -10.19 -2.26 14.56
CA ASP A 224 -11.47 -1.86 15.11
C ASP A 224 -12.53 -1.58 14.03
N VAL A 225 -12.11 -0.93 12.93
CA VAL A 225 -12.98 -0.72 11.77
C VAL A 225 -13.37 -2.04 11.11
N ILE A 226 -12.41 -2.96 10.94
CA ILE A 226 -12.65 -4.31 10.44
C ILE A 226 -13.73 -5.01 11.26
N ARG A 227 -13.66 -4.92 12.60
CA ARG A 227 -14.66 -5.51 13.49
C ARG A 227 -16.05 -4.92 13.26
N ARG A 228 -16.16 -3.59 13.16
CA ARG A 228 -17.46 -2.92 12.93
C ARG A 228 -18.09 -3.29 11.59
N LEU A 229 -17.26 -3.37 10.53
CA LEU A 229 -17.75 -3.77 9.20
C LEU A 229 -18.23 -5.23 9.20
N LEU A 230 -17.55 -6.15 9.90
CA LEU A 230 -18.00 -7.54 10.07
C LEU A 230 -19.29 -7.64 10.87
N GLU A 231 -19.43 -6.88 11.97
CA GLU A 231 -20.65 -6.79 12.77
C GLU A 231 -21.83 -6.26 11.93
N HIS A 232 -21.55 -5.44 10.92
CA HIS A 232 -22.55 -4.93 9.97
C HIS A 232 -22.86 -5.91 8.81
N GLY A 233 -22.19 -7.07 8.76
CA GLY A 233 -22.48 -8.14 7.81
C GLY A 233 -21.63 -8.15 6.55
N VAL A 234 -20.51 -7.42 6.51
CA VAL A 234 -19.55 -7.52 5.39
C VAL A 234 -18.98 -8.93 5.32
N ASP A 235 -18.99 -9.54 4.14
CA ASP A 235 -18.38 -10.86 3.94
C ASP A 235 -16.85 -10.80 4.09
N VAL A 236 -16.33 -11.53 5.10
CA VAL A 236 -14.90 -11.62 5.40
C VAL A 236 -14.08 -12.11 4.20
N ASN A 237 -14.70 -12.90 3.31
CA ASN A 237 -14.11 -13.45 2.10
C ASN A 237 -14.38 -12.62 0.83
N SER A 238 -14.94 -11.42 0.97
CA SER A 238 -15.10 -10.52 -0.18
C SER A 238 -13.75 -10.16 -0.81
N VAL A 239 -13.73 -9.96 -2.14
CA VAL A 239 -12.51 -9.67 -2.90
C VAL A 239 -12.68 -8.46 -3.81
N VAL A 240 -11.59 -7.81 -4.12
CA VAL A 240 -11.57 -6.77 -5.15
C VAL A 240 -11.88 -7.35 -6.53
N LYS A 241 -12.69 -6.61 -7.29
CA LYS A 241 -12.98 -6.88 -8.70
C LYS A 241 -12.42 -5.73 -9.54
N VAL A 242 -11.25 -5.96 -10.13
CA VAL A 242 -10.52 -4.95 -10.89
C VAL A 242 -11.00 -4.94 -12.34
N LYS A 243 -11.56 -3.81 -12.81
CA LYS A 243 -12.03 -3.69 -14.21
C LYS A 243 -10.87 -3.52 -15.20
N ARG A 244 -9.74 -2.94 -14.78
CA ARG A 244 -8.54 -2.78 -15.60
C ARG A 244 -7.33 -3.15 -14.75
N GLY A 245 -6.72 -4.29 -15.02
CA GLY A 245 -5.49 -4.72 -14.36
C GLY A 245 -4.29 -3.91 -14.84
N GLY A 246 -3.25 -3.81 -13.96
CA GLY A 246 -1.98 -3.18 -14.24
C GLY A 246 -1.79 -1.82 -13.54
N GLY A 247 -0.56 -1.35 -13.52
CA GLY A 247 -0.17 -0.13 -12.81
C GLY A 247 -0.23 -0.27 -11.29
N ARG A 248 -0.76 0.76 -10.63
CA ARG A 248 -0.87 0.83 -9.16
C ARG A 248 -2.15 0.18 -8.59
N ASN A 249 -2.93 -0.48 -9.42
CA ASN A 249 -4.15 -1.15 -8.95
C ASN A 249 -3.82 -2.46 -8.24
N PRO A 250 -4.64 -2.89 -7.26
CA PRO A 250 -4.48 -4.20 -6.64
C PRO A 250 -4.65 -5.32 -7.68
N ARG A 251 -4.17 -6.51 -7.36
CA ARG A 251 -4.45 -7.69 -8.17
C ARG A 251 -5.94 -8.04 -8.04
N ASP A 252 -6.54 -8.42 -9.17
CA ASP A 252 -7.91 -8.92 -9.16
C ASP A 252 -8.03 -10.14 -8.23
N GLY A 253 -9.10 -10.20 -7.44
CA GLY A 253 -9.32 -11.27 -6.47
C GLY A 253 -8.56 -11.13 -5.14
N MET A 254 -7.90 -9.99 -4.85
CA MET A 254 -7.33 -9.78 -3.52
C MET A 254 -8.41 -9.67 -2.45
N SER A 255 -8.28 -10.44 -1.37
CA SER A 255 -9.10 -10.36 -0.16
C SER A 255 -8.49 -9.45 0.89
N ALA A 256 -9.28 -9.09 1.91
CA ALA A 256 -8.78 -8.34 3.07
C ALA A 256 -7.62 -9.06 3.77
N LEU A 257 -7.67 -10.40 3.85
CA LEU A 257 -6.57 -11.21 4.37
C LEU A 257 -5.27 -10.96 3.60
N MET A 258 -5.32 -10.98 2.26
CA MET A 258 -4.14 -10.72 1.44
C MET A 258 -3.63 -9.29 1.57
N PHE A 259 -4.52 -8.28 1.69
CA PHE A 259 -4.11 -6.90 1.96
C PHE A 259 -3.40 -6.78 3.31
N ALA A 260 -3.92 -7.42 4.36
CA ALA A 260 -3.31 -7.40 5.69
C ALA A 260 -1.90 -8.04 5.67
N VAL A 261 -1.74 -9.21 5.05
CA VAL A 261 -0.45 -9.91 4.95
C VAL A 261 0.58 -9.07 4.18
N GLU A 262 0.22 -8.60 2.97
CA GLU A 262 1.15 -7.85 2.12
C GLU A 262 1.49 -6.45 2.66
N SER A 263 0.67 -5.91 3.56
CA SER A 263 0.94 -4.64 4.25
C SER A 263 1.64 -4.81 5.60
N GLY A 264 1.94 -6.06 6.02
CA GLY A 264 2.64 -6.35 7.28
C GLY A 264 1.74 -6.30 8.54
N HIS A 265 0.41 -6.34 8.38
CA HIS A 265 -0.55 -6.36 9.48
C HIS A 265 -0.89 -7.80 9.88
N LEU A 266 0.12 -8.54 10.36
CA LEU A 266 0.04 -9.99 10.56
C LEU A 266 -0.94 -10.41 11.65
N GLU A 267 -1.07 -9.62 12.73
CA GLU A 267 -2.08 -9.87 13.78
C GLU A 267 -3.51 -9.74 13.22
N LEU A 268 -3.76 -8.72 12.41
CA LEU A 268 -5.05 -8.56 11.74
C LEU A 268 -5.32 -9.74 10.79
N ALA A 269 -4.31 -10.20 10.05
CA ALA A 269 -4.46 -11.34 9.14
C ALA A 269 -4.89 -12.60 9.90
N VAL A 270 -4.28 -12.89 11.05
CA VAL A 270 -4.68 -14.01 11.93
C VAL A 270 -6.11 -13.82 12.47
N ASP A 271 -6.46 -12.59 12.90
CA ASP A 271 -7.82 -12.31 13.39
C ASP A 271 -8.88 -12.51 12.29
N LEU A 272 -8.58 -12.13 11.05
CA LEU A 272 -9.45 -12.38 9.89
C LEU A 272 -9.68 -13.88 9.68
N VAL A 273 -8.64 -14.72 9.77
CA VAL A 273 -8.79 -16.18 9.62
C VAL A 273 -9.61 -16.77 10.77
N ARG A 274 -9.40 -16.33 12.01
CA ARG A 274 -10.23 -16.73 13.15
C ARG A 274 -11.70 -16.36 12.99
N ARG A 275 -12.00 -15.35 12.19
CA ARG A 275 -13.37 -14.89 11.86
C ARG A 275 -13.92 -15.50 10.56
N GLY A 276 -13.22 -16.48 9.98
CA GLY A 276 -13.71 -17.26 8.84
C GLY A 276 -13.14 -16.85 7.48
N ALA A 277 -12.06 -16.03 7.44
CA ALA A 277 -11.32 -15.84 6.20
C ALA A 277 -10.64 -17.17 5.81
N ASP A 278 -10.67 -17.50 4.51
CA ASP A 278 -10.00 -18.69 3.99
C ASP A 278 -8.47 -18.53 4.05
N PRO A 279 -7.74 -19.31 4.90
CA PRO A 279 -6.30 -19.23 5.00
C PRO A 279 -5.57 -19.69 3.73
N ASN A 280 -6.29 -20.33 2.80
CA ASN A 280 -5.79 -20.85 1.53
C ASN A 280 -6.27 -20.05 0.31
N ASP A 281 -6.83 -18.86 0.51
CA ASP A 281 -7.34 -18.02 -0.57
C ASP A 281 -6.26 -17.67 -1.59
N GLN A 282 -6.42 -18.14 -2.83
CA GLN A 282 -5.54 -17.86 -3.96
C GLN A 282 -6.24 -17.10 -5.09
N ARG A 283 -7.38 -16.46 -4.86
CA ARG A 283 -8.12 -15.76 -5.93
C ARG A 283 -7.29 -14.62 -6.55
N SER A 284 -6.39 -14.02 -5.79
CA SER A 284 -5.41 -13.03 -6.27
C SER A 284 -4.24 -13.64 -7.07
N GLY A 285 -4.08 -14.96 -7.02
CA GLY A 285 -2.97 -15.71 -7.61
C GLY A 285 -2.00 -16.31 -6.61
N TYR A 286 -1.98 -15.83 -5.37
CA TYR A 286 -1.09 -16.26 -4.29
C TYR A 286 -1.89 -16.43 -3.01
N GLY A 287 -1.51 -17.40 -2.18
CA GLY A 287 -2.05 -17.53 -0.83
C GLY A 287 -1.20 -16.79 0.22
N PRO A 288 -1.72 -16.65 1.44
CA PRO A 288 -1.03 -15.95 2.54
C PRO A 288 0.38 -16.47 2.84
N LEU A 289 0.56 -17.81 2.89
CA LEU A 289 1.87 -18.43 3.13
C LEU A 289 2.87 -18.23 1.97
N HIS A 290 2.40 -18.02 0.73
CA HIS A 290 3.28 -17.63 -0.36
C HIS A 290 3.72 -16.18 -0.21
N ALA A 291 2.79 -15.29 0.16
CA ALA A 291 3.06 -13.87 0.30
C ALA A 291 4.11 -13.56 1.35
N ILE A 292 4.19 -14.37 2.40
CA ILE A 292 5.16 -14.14 3.48
C ILE A 292 6.62 -14.19 2.98
N SER A 293 6.91 -14.92 1.89
CA SER A 293 8.27 -15.02 1.34
C SER A 293 8.80 -13.64 0.91
N TRP A 294 8.00 -12.83 0.19
CA TRP A 294 8.42 -11.48 -0.20
C TRP A 294 8.15 -10.40 0.84
N VAL A 295 7.27 -10.66 1.82
CA VAL A 295 7.13 -9.79 3.01
C VAL A 295 8.39 -9.87 3.88
N ARG A 296 9.03 -11.04 3.96
CA ARG A 296 10.27 -11.26 4.73
C ARG A 296 11.52 -10.85 3.96
N LYS A 297 11.61 -11.27 2.70
CA LYS A 297 12.74 -10.98 1.80
C LYS A 297 12.20 -10.41 0.49
N THR A 298 12.19 -9.08 0.39
CA THR A 298 11.72 -8.37 -0.81
C THR A 298 12.70 -8.52 -1.97
N GLU A 299 12.17 -8.64 -3.19
CA GLU A 299 12.97 -8.55 -4.42
C GLU A 299 13.60 -7.16 -4.51
N ARG A 300 14.87 -7.10 -4.93
CA ARG A 300 15.60 -5.82 -5.06
C ARG A 300 15.26 -5.08 -6.34
N GLY A 301 14.72 -5.78 -7.36
CA GLY A 301 14.38 -5.18 -8.66
C GLY A 301 15.54 -4.40 -9.27
N ASP A 302 15.21 -3.29 -9.95
CA ASP A 302 16.19 -2.37 -10.54
C ASP A 302 16.78 -1.38 -9.49
N ASN A 303 16.32 -1.41 -8.24
CA ASN A 303 16.81 -0.56 -7.16
C ASN A 303 17.92 -1.30 -6.39
N PRO A 304 19.19 -0.82 -6.39
CA PRO A 304 20.28 -1.47 -5.66
C PRO A 304 20.03 -1.60 -4.15
N GLU A 305 19.21 -0.74 -3.58
CA GLU A 305 18.84 -0.78 -2.16
C GLU A 305 17.61 -1.68 -1.90
N GLY A 306 16.95 -2.15 -2.98
CA GLY A 306 15.71 -2.90 -2.93
C GLY A 306 14.49 -2.05 -2.56
N ASP A 307 13.30 -2.57 -2.81
CA ASP A 307 12.08 -2.02 -2.24
C ASP A 307 12.05 -2.37 -0.74
N PRO A 308 11.74 -1.39 0.14
CA PRO A 308 11.69 -1.69 1.56
C PRO A 308 10.60 -2.72 1.84
N ALA A 309 10.92 -3.71 2.67
CA ALA A 309 9.93 -4.64 3.18
C ALA A 309 8.78 -3.87 3.86
N PRO A 310 7.54 -4.36 3.79
CA PRO A 310 6.45 -3.74 4.51
C PRO A 310 6.77 -3.73 6.00
N ARG A 311 6.49 -2.61 6.66
CA ARG A 311 6.71 -2.51 8.11
C ARG A 311 5.70 -3.40 8.82
N ILE A 312 6.18 -4.47 9.45
CA ILE A 312 5.33 -5.31 10.30
C ILE A 312 4.86 -4.48 11.49
N THR A 313 3.54 -4.44 11.71
CA THR A 313 2.90 -3.74 12.82
C THR A 313 2.37 -4.74 13.85
N GLY A 314 2.34 -4.33 15.13
CA GLY A 314 1.96 -5.20 16.22
C GLY A 314 3.13 -6.05 16.74
N GLY A 315 2.84 -7.02 17.61
CA GLY A 315 3.83 -7.88 18.27
C GLY A 315 4.08 -9.22 17.57
N LEU A 316 3.30 -9.55 16.51
CA LEU A 316 3.39 -10.83 15.83
C LEU A 316 4.48 -10.82 14.74
N HIS A 317 5.57 -11.55 14.98
CA HIS A 317 6.63 -11.73 13.99
C HIS A 317 6.23 -12.71 12.87
N SER A 318 6.84 -12.57 11.72
CA SER A 318 6.50 -13.31 10.50
C SER A 318 6.57 -14.84 10.66
N LEU A 319 7.54 -15.39 11.40
CA LEU A 319 7.62 -16.84 11.63
C LEU A 319 6.51 -17.32 12.56
N ALA A 320 6.18 -16.57 13.62
CA ALA A 320 5.05 -16.88 14.50
C ALA A 320 3.71 -16.77 13.75
N PHE A 321 3.59 -15.84 12.83
CA PHE A 321 2.44 -15.74 11.91
C PHE A 321 2.28 -17.04 11.10
N VAL A 322 3.36 -17.55 10.48
CA VAL A 322 3.31 -18.80 9.70
C VAL A 322 2.81 -19.97 10.55
N ARG A 323 3.32 -20.13 11.80
CA ARG A 323 2.81 -21.18 12.71
C ARG A 323 1.31 -21.04 12.96
N GLN A 324 0.85 -19.84 13.33
CA GLN A 324 -0.56 -19.62 13.63
C GLN A 324 -1.44 -19.85 12.39
N MET A 325 -0.99 -19.47 11.19
CA MET A 325 -1.73 -19.71 9.96
C MET A 325 -1.90 -21.21 9.68
N VAL A 326 -0.83 -22.02 9.88
CA VAL A 326 -0.91 -23.47 9.70
C VAL A 326 -1.80 -24.10 10.78
N GLU A 327 -1.71 -23.69 12.04
CA GLU A 327 -2.62 -24.10 13.11
C GLU A 327 -4.09 -23.77 12.79
N LEU A 328 -4.34 -22.70 12.06
CA LEU A 328 -5.67 -22.29 11.61
C LEU A 328 -6.09 -22.90 10.25
N GLY A 329 -5.33 -23.87 9.73
CA GLY A 329 -5.71 -24.65 8.55
C GLY A 329 -5.08 -24.16 7.24
N ALA A 330 -4.05 -23.31 7.26
CA ALA A 330 -3.29 -23.02 6.05
C ALA A 330 -2.50 -24.25 5.60
N ASP A 331 -2.64 -24.63 4.34
CA ASP A 331 -1.91 -25.74 3.72
C ASP A 331 -0.47 -25.32 3.43
N VAL A 332 0.48 -25.92 4.15
CA VAL A 332 1.91 -25.66 4.01
C VAL A 332 2.46 -26.06 2.64
N ASN A 333 1.78 -26.98 1.95
CA ASN A 333 2.12 -27.47 0.62
C ASN A 333 1.21 -26.91 -0.49
N LEU A 334 0.47 -25.83 -0.20
CA LEU A 334 -0.42 -25.20 -1.14
C LEU A 334 0.31 -24.83 -2.43
N ARG A 335 -0.16 -25.35 -3.58
CA ARG A 335 0.45 -25.07 -4.89
C ARG A 335 -0.17 -23.83 -5.54
N LEU A 336 0.65 -22.94 -6.08
CA LEU A 336 0.17 -21.77 -6.81
C LEU A 336 -0.62 -22.18 -8.07
N LYS A 337 -1.85 -21.63 -8.21
CA LYS A 337 -2.73 -21.89 -9.36
C LYS A 337 -2.48 -20.97 -10.54
N LYS A 338 -1.94 -19.77 -10.30
CA LYS A 338 -1.68 -18.75 -11.33
C LYS A 338 -0.18 -18.51 -11.47
N GLY A 339 0.25 -18.17 -12.66
CA GLY A 339 1.63 -17.87 -13.01
C GLY A 339 1.90 -18.17 -14.47
N SER A 340 2.93 -17.59 -15.02
CA SER A 340 3.42 -17.89 -16.35
C SER A 340 4.89 -17.52 -16.47
N SER A 341 5.64 -18.26 -17.25
CA SER A 341 7.04 -17.99 -17.59
C SER A 341 7.21 -16.83 -18.59
N ARG A 342 6.34 -15.80 -18.53
CA ARG A 342 6.45 -14.65 -19.43
C ARG A 342 7.81 -13.95 -19.25
N GLY A 343 8.48 -13.71 -20.37
CA GLY A 343 9.69 -12.89 -20.39
C GLY A 343 10.91 -13.52 -19.74
N GLN A 344 10.97 -14.86 -19.63
CA GLN A 344 12.15 -15.59 -19.15
C GLN A 344 12.28 -15.69 -17.61
N ARG A 345 11.32 -15.19 -16.86
CA ARG A 345 11.26 -15.35 -15.40
C ARG A 345 10.83 -16.76 -15.02
N LEU A 346 11.23 -17.17 -13.83
CA LEU A 346 10.74 -18.39 -13.20
C LEU A 346 9.21 -18.41 -13.22
N ASN A 347 8.63 -19.51 -13.69
CA ASN A 347 7.19 -19.73 -13.59
C ASN A 347 6.81 -20.03 -12.15
N PRO A 348 6.05 -19.18 -11.44
CA PRO A 348 5.67 -19.45 -10.06
C PRO A 348 4.58 -20.51 -9.94
N ARG A 349 3.86 -20.83 -11.04
CA ARG A 349 2.75 -21.79 -11.02
C ARG A 349 3.21 -23.17 -10.56
N GLY A 350 2.47 -23.76 -9.64
CA GLY A 350 2.82 -25.03 -9.00
C GLY A 350 3.84 -24.90 -7.86
N GLY A 351 4.46 -23.72 -7.66
CA GLY A 351 5.35 -23.50 -6.54
C GLY A 351 4.61 -23.49 -5.21
N THR A 352 5.25 -24.02 -4.16
CA THR A 352 4.76 -24.05 -2.79
C THR A 352 5.33 -22.89 -1.97
N PRO A 353 4.86 -22.61 -0.74
CA PRO A 353 5.51 -21.67 0.17
C PRO A 353 7.00 -22.01 0.39
N PHE A 354 7.34 -23.31 0.54
CA PHE A 354 8.74 -23.76 0.67
C PHE A 354 9.56 -23.47 -0.59
N PHE A 355 9.01 -23.70 -1.78
CA PHE A 355 9.66 -23.38 -3.04
C PHE A 355 10.00 -21.87 -3.15
N LEU A 356 9.10 -21.00 -2.71
CA LEU A 356 9.34 -19.55 -2.73
C LEU A 356 10.34 -19.12 -1.65
N ALA A 357 10.32 -19.75 -0.48
CA ALA A 357 11.32 -19.53 0.55
C ALA A 357 12.73 -19.94 0.08
N ALA A 358 12.85 -21.08 -0.61
CA ALA A 358 14.09 -21.54 -1.22
C ALA A 358 14.59 -20.57 -2.30
N ARG A 359 13.73 -20.08 -3.18
CA ARG A 359 14.07 -19.05 -4.18
C ARG A 359 14.70 -17.80 -3.54
N GLY A 360 14.17 -17.37 -2.40
CA GLY A 360 14.69 -16.23 -1.64
C GLY A 360 15.87 -16.56 -0.73
N ALA A 361 16.30 -17.82 -0.66
CA ALA A 361 17.29 -18.32 0.30
C ALA A 361 16.95 -17.90 1.76
N ASP A 362 15.66 -17.96 2.14
CA ASP A 362 15.21 -17.66 3.50
C ASP A 362 15.29 -18.91 4.36
N ILE A 363 16.48 -19.19 4.91
CA ILE A 363 16.80 -20.41 5.66
C ILE A 363 15.85 -20.59 6.86
N GLU A 364 15.57 -19.52 7.60
CA GLU A 364 14.69 -19.60 8.76
C GLU A 364 13.27 -20.00 8.38
N LEU A 365 12.75 -19.43 7.29
CA LEU A 365 11.42 -19.78 6.79
C LEU A 365 11.40 -21.20 6.22
N MET A 366 12.45 -21.63 5.51
CA MET A 366 12.57 -23.00 5.00
C MET A 366 12.55 -24.00 6.17
N GLN A 367 13.34 -23.78 7.23
CA GLN A 367 13.38 -24.63 8.41
C GLN A 367 12.02 -24.72 9.10
N LEU A 368 11.37 -23.58 9.31
CA LEU A 368 10.04 -23.54 9.92
C LEU A 368 9.01 -24.30 9.08
N LEU A 369 9.00 -24.11 7.76
CA LEU A 369 8.04 -24.78 6.87
C LEU A 369 8.24 -26.32 6.90
N LEU A 370 9.50 -26.80 6.99
CA LEU A 370 9.80 -28.25 7.18
C LEU A 370 9.27 -28.77 8.51
N GLU A 371 9.47 -28.03 9.61
CA GLU A 371 8.91 -28.38 10.93
C GLU A 371 7.39 -28.51 10.88
N LEU A 372 6.73 -27.71 10.01
CA LEU A 372 5.29 -27.71 9.82
C LEU A 372 4.79 -28.72 8.76
N GLY A 373 5.68 -29.52 8.18
CA GLY A 373 5.32 -30.59 7.25
C GLY A 373 5.39 -30.22 5.78
N ALA A 374 6.15 -29.21 5.40
CA ALA A 374 6.39 -28.90 3.99
C ALA A 374 7.22 -30.00 3.33
N ASP A 375 6.82 -30.39 2.11
CA ASP A 375 7.61 -31.28 1.25
C ASP A 375 8.68 -30.44 0.50
N PRO A 376 9.98 -30.65 0.79
CA PRO A 376 11.06 -29.88 0.17
C PRO A 376 11.35 -30.25 -1.28
N ASN A 377 10.69 -31.30 -1.80
CA ASN A 377 10.96 -31.84 -3.15
C ASN A 377 9.88 -31.46 -4.18
N LEU A 378 8.84 -30.70 -3.79
CA LEU A 378 7.79 -30.28 -4.71
C LEU A 378 8.30 -29.23 -5.69
N ALA A 379 8.47 -29.67 -6.95
CA ALA A 379 8.80 -28.80 -8.07
C ALA A 379 7.58 -27.99 -8.55
N ASN A 380 7.83 -26.89 -9.25
CA ASN A 380 6.78 -26.12 -9.92
C ASN A 380 6.23 -26.84 -11.17
N ASP A 381 5.31 -26.22 -11.92
CA ASP A 381 4.69 -26.83 -13.11
C ASP A 381 5.67 -26.99 -14.31
N ASP A 382 6.83 -26.37 -14.26
CA ASP A 382 7.90 -26.52 -15.26
C ASP A 382 8.97 -27.54 -14.81
N ASP A 383 8.70 -28.33 -13.76
CA ASP A 383 9.61 -29.27 -13.11
C ASP A 383 10.88 -28.60 -12.52
N THR A 384 10.86 -27.27 -12.35
CA THR A 384 11.94 -26.56 -11.65
C THR A 384 11.85 -26.91 -10.16
N THR A 385 12.94 -27.48 -9.62
CA THR A 385 13.01 -27.88 -8.19
C THR A 385 13.30 -26.69 -7.27
N PRO A 386 13.04 -26.82 -5.96
CA PRO A 386 13.47 -25.80 -4.98
C PRO A 386 14.97 -25.51 -5.04
N LEU A 387 15.82 -26.53 -5.30
CA LEU A 387 17.25 -26.36 -5.49
C LEU A 387 17.59 -25.47 -6.68
N MET A 388 16.95 -25.71 -7.83
CA MET A 388 17.10 -24.87 -9.02
C MET A 388 16.64 -23.43 -8.76
N ALA A 389 15.53 -23.24 -8.06
CA ALA A 389 15.01 -21.93 -7.71
C ALA A 389 15.97 -21.17 -6.78
N ALA A 390 16.52 -21.83 -5.75
CA ALA A 390 17.53 -21.28 -4.85
C ALA A 390 18.82 -20.89 -5.60
N ALA A 391 19.28 -21.75 -6.52
CA ALA A 391 20.43 -21.49 -7.37
C ALA A 391 20.21 -20.29 -8.31
N GLY A 392 18.95 -19.95 -8.66
CA GLY A 392 18.63 -18.76 -9.45
C GLY A 392 18.11 -19.02 -10.85
N VAL A 393 17.55 -20.19 -11.13
CA VAL A 393 16.83 -20.44 -12.39
C VAL A 393 15.74 -19.39 -12.58
N GLY A 394 15.71 -18.74 -13.75
CA GLY A 394 14.75 -17.70 -14.10
C GLY A 394 15.08 -16.29 -13.59
N VAL A 395 16.25 -16.07 -13.02
CA VAL A 395 16.77 -14.73 -12.69
C VAL A 395 17.12 -13.98 -13.98
N ILE A 396 16.61 -12.75 -14.12
CA ILE A 396 16.86 -11.91 -15.30
C ILE A 396 18.05 -10.98 -15.08
N ALA A 397 18.06 -10.27 -13.97
CA ALA A 397 19.09 -9.32 -13.61
C ALA A 397 19.89 -9.81 -12.39
N VAL A 398 21.19 -9.60 -12.41
CA VAL A 398 22.07 -9.92 -11.28
C VAL A 398 21.73 -9.02 -10.12
N GLY A 399 21.51 -9.61 -8.93
CA GLY A 399 21.13 -8.88 -7.72
C GLY A 399 19.63 -8.58 -7.58
N GLU A 400 18.80 -8.99 -8.55
CA GLU A 400 17.34 -8.78 -8.48
C GLU A 400 16.69 -9.65 -7.38
N GLU A 401 17.13 -10.91 -7.26
CA GLU A 401 16.60 -11.84 -6.28
C GLU A 401 17.24 -11.62 -4.90
N PRO A 402 16.47 -11.77 -3.81
CA PRO A 402 17.03 -11.74 -2.46
C PRO A 402 17.97 -12.92 -2.20
N GLY A 403 18.70 -12.82 -1.10
CA GLY A 403 19.70 -13.82 -0.67
C GLY A 403 21.10 -13.40 -1.05
N THR A 404 21.99 -13.43 -0.04
CA THR A 404 23.44 -13.26 -0.23
C THR A 404 24.05 -14.53 -0.81
N PRO A 405 25.27 -14.48 -1.36
CA PRO A 405 25.97 -15.71 -1.79
C PRO A 405 26.05 -16.77 -0.69
N GLU A 406 26.33 -16.36 0.55
CA GLU A 406 26.42 -17.24 1.71
C GLU A 406 25.07 -17.91 2.07
N GLU A 407 23.98 -17.12 2.02
CA GLU A 407 22.63 -17.66 2.25
C GLU A 407 22.22 -18.65 1.16
N VAL A 408 22.59 -18.37 -0.09
CA VAL A 408 22.33 -19.29 -1.20
C VAL A 408 23.12 -20.58 -1.03
N ASP A 409 24.43 -20.52 -0.68
CA ASP A 409 25.24 -21.70 -0.45
C ASP A 409 24.65 -22.57 0.67
N LEU A 410 24.18 -21.99 1.78
CA LEU A 410 23.48 -22.70 2.84
C LEU A 410 22.16 -23.33 2.38
N ALA A 411 21.40 -22.61 1.54
CA ALA A 411 20.17 -23.15 0.97
C ALA A 411 20.43 -24.36 0.06
N LEU A 412 21.48 -24.31 -0.76
CA LEU A 412 21.87 -25.42 -1.63
C LEU A 412 22.28 -26.66 -0.80
N GLU A 413 23.10 -26.50 0.23
CA GLU A 413 23.47 -27.59 1.16
C GLU A 413 22.24 -28.23 1.79
N MET A 414 21.35 -27.38 2.34
CA MET A 414 20.14 -27.86 2.98
C MET A 414 19.26 -28.63 1.99
N LEU A 415 19.04 -28.11 0.79
CA LEU A 415 18.15 -28.73 -0.20
C LEU A 415 18.71 -30.07 -0.71
N VAL A 416 20.00 -30.19 -0.94
CA VAL A 416 20.61 -31.47 -1.33
C VAL A 416 20.53 -32.48 -0.19
N SER A 417 20.76 -32.05 1.06
CA SER A 417 20.60 -32.93 2.23
C SER A 417 19.16 -33.45 2.41
N LEU A 418 18.16 -32.70 1.91
CA LEU A 418 16.74 -33.06 1.89
C LEU A 418 16.34 -33.88 0.67
N GLY A 419 17.28 -34.26 -0.19
CA GLY A 419 17.03 -35.17 -1.31
C GLY A 419 16.78 -34.48 -2.66
N ASN A 420 16.97 -33.16 -2.76
CA ASN A 420 16.94 -32.51 -4.07
C ASN A 420 18.16 -32.98 -4.91
N ASP A 421 17.92 -33.42 -6.13
CA ASP A 421 18.98 -33.88 -7.04
C ASP A 421 19.71 -32.66 -7.68
N PRO A 422 21.04 -32.49 -7.47
CA PRO A 422 21.79 -31.40 -8.08
C PRO A 422 21.92 -31.54 -9.60
N ASN A 423 21.61 -32.71 -10.16
CA ASN A 423 21.63 -33.01 -11.59
C ASN A 423 20.26 -32.98 -12.27
N ALA A 424 19.21 -32.66 -11.53
CA ALA A 424 17.86 -32.52 -12.08
C ALA A 424 17.81 -31.49 -13.21
N VAL A 425 16.97 -31.76 -14.21
CA VAL A 425 16.77 -30.92 -15.40
C VAL A 425 15.28 -30.58 -15.52
N ASP A 426 14.94 -29.30 -15.60
CA ASP A 426 13.57 -28.83 -15.77
C ASP A 426 13.07 -28.93 -17.22
N ARG A 427 11.79 -28.60 -17.44
CA ARG A 427 11.19 -28.56 -18.79
C ARG A 427 11.86 -27.57 -19.73
N ASN A 428 12.57 -26.58 -19.23
CA ASN A 428 13.32 -25.61 -20.02
C ASN A 428 14.74 -26.07 -20.32
N ARG A 429 15.07 -27.31 -19.91
CA ARG A 429 16.41 -27.87 -19.96
C ARG A 429 17.40 -27.02 -19.14
N GLU A 430 16.95 -26.46 -18.03
CA GLU A 430 17.79 -25.75 -17.09
C GLU A 430 18.10 -26.66 -15.88
N THR A 431 19.27 -26.47 -15.29
CA THR A 431 19.75 -27.15 -14.09
C THR A 431 20.06 -26.09 -13.03
N ALA A 432 20.34 -26.49 -11.80
CA ALA A 432 20.81 -25.59 -10.76
C ALA A 432 22.06 -24.79 -11.20
N MET A 433 22.96 -25.42 -11.99
CA MET A 433 24.15 -24.76 -12.52
C MET A 433 23.85 -23.62 -13.51
N HIS A 434 22.79 -23.74 -14.33
CA HIS A 434 22.28 -22.62 -15.16
C HIS A 434 21.80 -21.46 -14.26
N GLY A 435 21.14 -21.76 -13.14
CA GLY A 435 20.68 -20.78 -12.16
C GLY A 435 21.85 -20.02 -11.51
N ALA A 436 22.86 -20.74 -11.01
CA ALA A 436 24.06 -20.15 -10.44
C ALA A 436 24.80 -19.21 -11.42
N ALA A 437 24.85 -19.60 -12.69
CA ALA A 437 25.39 -18.75 -13.76
C ALA A 437 24.51 -17.51 -14.03
N LEU A 438 23.16 -17.64 -13.94
CA LEU A 438 22.24 -16.51 -14.07
C LEU A 438 22.39 -15.51 -12.90
N ARG A 439 22.63 -15.96 -11.68
CA ARG A 439 22.90 -15.09 -10.53
C ARG A 439 24.30 -14.47 -10.55
N ASN A 440 25.23 -15.00 -11.36
CA ASN A 440 26.66 -14.66 -11.30
C ASN A 440 27.27 -14.95 -9.91
N PHE A 441 26.90 -16.07 -9.30
CA PHE A 441 27.41 -16.49 -7.99
C PHE A 441 28.45 -17.62 -8.16
N PRO A 442 29.77 -17.30 -8.23
CA PRO A 442 30.84 -18.31 -8.40
C PRO A 442 30.91 -19.26 -7.18
N THR A 443 30.52 -18.83 -5.99
CA THR A 443 30.45 -19.69 -4.79
C THR A 443 29.39 -20.77 -4.97
N ALA A 444 28.19 -20.42 -5.41
CA ALA A 444 27.12 -21.37 -5.69
C ALA A 444 27.48 -22.39 -6.76
N VAL A 445 28.27 -21.98 -7.80
CA VAL A 445 28.81 -22.91 -8.82
C VAL A 445 29.71 -23.96 -8.16
N ARG A 446 30.70 -23.55 -7.35
CA ARG A 446 31.58 -24.46 -6.63
C ARG A 446 30.80 -25.34 -5.64
N LYS A 447 29.90 -24.74 -4.91
CA LYS A 447 29.05 -25.46 -3.94
C LYS A 447 28.24 -26.57 -4.63
N LEU A 448 27.62 -26.31 -5.78
CA LEU A 448 26.87 -27.32 -6.54
C LEU A 448 27.78 -28.46 -7.00
N ALA A 449 29.01 -28.18 -7.43
CA ALA A 449 29.99 -29.22 -7.81
C ALA A 449 30.37 -30.09 -6.58
N GLU A 450 30.66 -29.46 -5.44
CA GLU A 450 30.93 -30.16 -4.18
C GLU A 450 29.73 -31.04 -3.74
N LEU A 451 28.51 -30.61 -4.02
CA LEU A 451 27.26 -31.33 -3.72
C LEU A 451 26.90 -32.39 -4.77
N GLY A 452 27.75 -32.63 -5.77
CA GLY A 452 27.59 -33.73 -6.73
C GLY A 452 26.96 -33.34 -8.05
N ALA A 453 26.95 -32.07 -8.44
CA ALA A 453 26.57 -31.67 -9.78
C ALA A 453 27.69 -32.06 -10.79
N VAL A 454 27.41 -33.07 -11.65
CA VAL A 454 28.38 -33.57 -12.63
C VAL A 454 28.29 -32.82 -13.97
N SER A 455 29.42 -32.57 -14.60
CA SER A 455 29.50 -31.75 -15.82
C SER A 455 28.66 -32.27 -17.01
N ASP A 456 28.53 -33.58 -17.15
CA ASP A 456 27.69 -34.19 -18.18
C ASP A 456 26.22 -33.87 -18.05
N SER A 457 25.76 -33.63 -16.82
CA SER A 457 24.34 -33.31 -16.53
C SER A 457 24.02 -31.84 -16.77
N TRP A 458 24.93 -30.91 -16.58
CA TRP A 458 24.63 -29.47 -16.64
C TRP A 458 25.30 -28.73 -17.82
N ASN A 459 26.36 -29.24 -18.40
CA ASN A 459 27.05 -28.55 -19.49
C ASN A 459 26.38 -28.79 -20.85
N HIS A 460 25.07 -28.56 -20.89
CA HIS A 460 24.27 -28.65 -22.12
C HIS A 460 23.51 -27.34 -22.37
N LYS A 461 22.91 -27.19 -23.54
CA LYS A 461 22.12 -26.01 -23.89
C LYS A 461 20.71 -26.12 -23.35
N ASN A 462 20.25 -25.08 -22.66
CA ASN A 462 18.86 -24.93 -22.35
C ASN A 462 18.00 -24.67 -23.61
N LYS A 463 16.67 -24.52 -23.49
CA LYS A 463 15.79 -24.25 -24.64
C LYS A 463 16.10 -22.96 -25.39
N ARG A 464 16.89 -22.05 -24.82
CA ARG A 464 17.37 -20.83 -25.47
C ARG A 464 18.71 -21.02 -26.25
N GLY A 465 19.26 -22.19 -26.15
CA GLY A 465 20.53 -22.53 -26.78
C GLY A 465 21.76 -22.05 -26.01
N TRP A 466 21.64 -21.81 -24.68
CA TRP A 466 22.71 -21.35 -23.82
C TRP A 466 23.14 -22.42 -22.84
N THR A 467 24.47 -22.59 -22.71
CA THR A 467 25.08 -23.35 -21.61
C THR A 467 25.30 -22.42 -20.40
N PRO A 468 25.59 -22.94 -19.19
CA PRO A 468 26.05 -22.12 -18.07
C PRO A 468 27.24 -21.24 -18.39
N PHE A 469 28.19 -21.73 -19.21
CA PHE A 469 29.32 -20.93 -19.72
C PHE A 469 28.88 -19.77 -20.61
N ASP A 470 27.91 -20.00 -21.52
CA ASP A 470 27.37 -18.95 -22.38
C ASP A 470 26.72 -17.84 -21.52
N ILE A 471 25.94 -18.22 -20.49
CA ILE A 471 25.30 -17.32 -19.56
C ILE A 471 26.32 -16.49 -18.79
N ALA A 472 27.33 -17.13 -18.20
CA ALA A 472 28.37 -16.46 -17.43
C ALA A 472 29.24 -15.51 -18.30
N ARG A 473 29.37 -15.79 -19.63
CA ARG A 473 30.02 -14.91 -20.61
C ARG A 473 29.13 -13.76 -21.07
N GLY A 474 27.93 -13.59 -20.51
CA GLY A 474 27.03 -12.50 -20.82
C GLY A 474 25.97 -12.80 -21.89
N LYS A 475 25.86 -14.03 -22.39
CA LYS A 475 24.84 -14.45 -23.36
C LYS A 475 23.53 -14.74 -22.61
N ARG A 476 22.84 -13.68 -22.23
CA ARG A 476 21.60 -13.72 -21.41
C ARG A 476 20.74 -12.50 -21.71
N PRO A 477 19.43 -12.47 -21.31
CA PRO A 477 18.59 -11.32 -21.48
C PRO A 477 19.11 -10.08 -20.73
N GLY A 478 18.91 -8.91 -21.32
CA GLY A 478 19.36 -7.63 -20.75
C GLY A 478 20.82 -7.31 -21.05
N SER A 479 21.25 -6.11 -20.67
CA SER A 479 22.62 -5.63 -20.82
C SER A 479 23.49 -6.14 -19.67
N VAL A 480 23.78 -7.43 -19.64
CA VAL A 480 24.54 -8.04 -18.54
C VAL A 480 26.01 -8.18 -18.93
N LYS A 481 26.88 -7.68 -18.05
CA LYS A 481 28.32 -7.86 -18.20
C LYS A 481 28.71 -9.32 -17.94
N PRO A 482 29.72 -9.86 -18.68
CA PRO A 482 30.33 -11.14 -18.36
C PRO A 482 30.83 -11.18 -16.92
N SER A 483 30.77 -12.36 -16.31
CA SER A 483 31.34 -12.62 -14.97
C SER A 483 32.56 -13.56 -15.09
N PRO A 484 33.80 -13.04 -15.23
CA PRO A 484 34.96 -13.87 -15.25
C PRO A 484 35.12 -14.81 -14.06
N PRO A 485 34.78 -14.39 -12.81
CA PRO A 485 34.83 -15.29 -11.65
C PRO A 485 33.88 -16.49 -11.78
N THR A 486 32.67 -16.28 -12.34
CA THR A 486 31.72 -17.39 -12.56
C THR A 486 32.18 -18.30 -13.67
N VAL A 487 32.81 -17.77 -14.74
CA VAL A 487 33.42 -18.60 -15.82
C VAL A 487 34.53 -19.47 -15.25
N GLU A 488 35.39 -18.94 -14.37
CA GLU A 488 36.46 -19.71 -13.74
C GLU A 488 35.93 -20.80 -12.83
N ALA A 489 34.96 -20.49 -11.99
CA ALA A 489 34.27 -21.48 -11.15
C ALA A 489 33.65 -22.63 -11.97
N LEU A 490 33.04 -22.31 -13.14
CA LEU A 490 32.50 -23.33 -14.03
C LEU A 490 33.58 -24.22 -14.66
N LYS A 491 34.79 -23.69 -14.94
CA LYS A 491 35.91 -24.50 -15.43
C LYS A 491 36.41 -25.45 -14.31
N GLU A 492 36.56 -24.93 -13.09
CA GLU A 492 36.91 -25.73 -11.92
C GLU A 492 35.89 -26.87 -11.72
N ALA A 493 34.58 -26.53 -11.76
CA ALA A 493 33.48 -27.49 -11.64
C ALA A 493 33.43 -28.53 -12.77
N SER A 494 33.98 -28.23 -13.95
CA SER A 494 34.04 -29.17 -15.09
C SER A 494 35.14 -30.21 -14.94
N SER A 495 36.03 -30.07 -13.94
CA SER A 495 37.13 -31.00 -13.66
C SER A 495 36.74 -32.10 -12.67
N PHE A 496 35.57 -31.96 -12.07
CA PHE A 496 34.93 -32.97 -11.23
C PHE A 496 33.99 -33.82 -12.09
#